data_494b2c63ea8d2b1cb658dc1928811937
#
_entry.id   494b2c63ea8d2b1cb658dc1928811937
#
_cell.length_a   1.000
_cell.length_b   1.000
_cell.length_c   1.000
_cell.angle_alpha   90.00
_cell.angle_beta   90.00
_cell.angle_gamma   90.00
#
_symmetry.space_group_name_H-M   'P 1'
#
loop_
_entity.id
_entity.type
_entity.pdbx_description
1 polymer ?
#
loop_
_entity_poly.entity_id
_entity_poly.type
_entity_poly.pdbx_seq_one_letter_code
_entity_poly.pdbx_strand_id
1 'polypeptide(L)'
;MGCLRIRGFNVVIRADGQRVMAQLKKDKSDAITAEVVRNKLEGIANEMQSTLFRSSFSPIVKEGLDASASLFTIDGETLAQAIALPFHLATLIPMVRKIIEEFKLDEMDDGDIYIMNDPYMGGTHLPDIALVVPVFSGGKLIAFSAAMTHHQDIGGMSPGSVPTNATEIFQEGIRIPPLKYSSKGIINDTLLKLLKLNVRLPDSFQGDLNAQIAACEIGRRRLCDLENRYGVETLKSIFSDLLNRSELMTRQAIQTLPDGSHSYVDYLDNDGIDLDLSLIHISEPTRPY
;
A
#
# COMPACT_ATOMS: atom_id res chain seq x y z
N MET A 1 -6.03 28.37 16.26
CA MET A 1 -6.54 26.99 16.12
C MET A 1 -7.42 26.94 14.89
N GLY A 2 -6.87 26.51 13.78
CA GLY A 2 -7.63 26.33 12.55
C GLY A 2 -8.12 24.88 12.47
N CYS A 3 -9.40 24.68 12.26
CA CYS A 3 -9.99 23.36 12.04
C CYS A 3 -10.34 23.26 10.55
N LEU A 4 -9.62 22.42 9.81
CA LEU A 4 -9.99 22.09 8.43
C LEU A 4 -11.10 21.03 8.49
N ARG A 5 -12.31 21.40 8.11
CA ARG A 5 -13.45 20.50 8.04
C ARG A 5 -13.62 20.05 6.58
N ILE A 6 -13.02 18.93 6.22
CA ILE A 6 -13.43 18.19 5.02
C ILE A 6 -14.68 17.41 5.44
N ARG A 7 -15.78 17.55 4.70
CA ARG A 7 -17.04 16.86 5.05
C ARG A 7 -16.78 15.36 5.18
N GLY A 8 -16.95 14.84 6.41
CA GLY A 8 -16.73 13.43 6.75
C GLY A 8 -15.50 13.14 7.61
N PHE A 9 -14.48 14.01 7.66
CA PHE A 9 -13.30 13.81 8.49
C PHE A 9 -13.00 15.06 9.34
N ASN A 10 -12.94 14.88 10.64
CA ASN A 10 -12.44 15.92 11.55
C ASN A 10 -10.92 15.77 11.67
N VAL A 11 -10.15 16.48 10.83
CA VAL A 11 -8.71 16.58 11.00
C VAL A 11 -8.42 17.70 11.98
N VAL A 12 -8.04 17.37 13.20
CA VAL A 12 -7.59 18.33 14.22
C VAL A 12 -6.08 18.51 14.06
N ILE A 13 -5.65 19.61 13.45
CA ILE A 13 -4.24 19.97 13.39
C ILE A 13 -3.90 20.73 14.68
N ARG A 14 -3.12 20.11 15.58
CA ARG A 14 -2.59 20.79 16.76
C ARG A 14 -1.29 21.52 16.40
N ALA A 15 -1.25 22.81 16.72
CA ALA A 15 -0.09 23.68 16.49
C ALA A 15 1.00 23.45 17.58
N ASP A 16 1.67 22.30 17.58
CA ASP A 16 2.82 22.02 18.47
C ASP A 16 4.16 22.16 17.71
N GLY A 17 4.26 23.18 16.84
CA GLY A 17 5.44 23.42 16.02
C GLY A 17 6.76 23.63 16.78
N GLN A 18 6.72 23.94 18.08
CA GLN A 18 7.92 24.16 18.87
C GLN A 18 8.59 22.86 19.36
N ARG A 19 7.86 21.76 19.54
CA ARG A 19 8.43 20.46 19.93
C ARG A 19 9.17 19.76 18.80
N VAL A 20 8.68 19.90 17.56
CA VAL A 20 9.31 19.29 16.37
C VAL A 20 10.69 19.89 16.08
N MET A 21 10.85 21.22 16.25
CA MET A 21 12.14 21.90 16.01
C MET A 21 13.23 21.57 17.04
N ALA A 22 12.85 21.16 18.25
CA ALA A 22 13.82 20.77 19.28
C ALA A 22 14.37 19.36 19.10
N GLN A 23 13.59 18.45 18.49
CA GLN A 23 13.96 17.07 18.24
C GLN A 23 14.85 16.93 16.99
N LEU A 24 14.68 17.80 15.98
CA LEU A 24 15.51 17.84 14.77
C LEU A 24 16.97 18.23 14.99
N LYS A 25 17.35 18.65 16.21
CA LYS A 25 18.73 19.03 16.55
C LYS A 25 19.59 17.89 17.10
N LYS A 26 19.04 16.71 17.37
CA LYS A 26 19.72 15.71 18.19
C LYS A 26 20.41 14.58 17.43
N ASP A 27 19.95 14.23 16.22
CA ASP A 27 20.58 13.18 15.40
C ASP A 27 20.51 13.61 13.91
N LYS A 28 21.49 14.41 13.48
CA LYS A 28 21.65 14.70 12.05
C LYS A 28 22.41 13.56 11.40
N SER A 29 21.71 12.66 10.72
CA SER A 29 22.33 11.92 9.62
C SER A 29 22.93 12.96 8.65
N ASP A 30 24.11 12.65 8.07
CA ASP A 30 24.65 13.51 7.03
C ASP A 30 23.60 13.75 5.95
N ALA A 31 23.25 15.02 5.73
CA ALA A 31 22.16 15.41 4.82
C ALA A 31 22.37 14.86 3.39
N ILE A 32 23.63 14.68 2.97
CA ILE A 32 23.97 14.09 1.67
C ILE A 32 23.63 12.61 1.67
N THR A 33 23.99 11.88 2.72
CA THR A 33 23.69 10.44 2.85
C THR A 33 22.19 10.22 2.92
N ALA A 34 21.44 11.04 3.66
CA ALA A 34 19.98 10.95 3.72
C ALA A 34 19.34 11.15 2.34
N GLU A 35 19.80 12.14 1.56
CA GLU A 35 19.30 12.38 0.20
C GLU A 35 19.66 11.25 -0.77
N VAL A 36 20.86 10.67 -0.66
CA VAL A 36 21.26 9.49 -1.45
C VAL A 36 20.38 8.29 -1.12
N VAL A 37 20.10 8.04 0.16
CA VAL A 37 19.22 6.93 0.57
C VAL A 37 17.79 7.17 0.09
N ARG A 38 17.24 8.39 0.19
CA ARG A 38 15.93 8.74 -0.34
C ARG A 38 15.81 8.39 -1.83
N ASN A 39 16.75 8.87 -2.65
CA ASN A 39 16.74 8.59 -4.08
C ASN A 39 16.90 7.09 -4.39
N LYS A 40 17.64 6.35 -3.56
CA LYS A 40 17.75 4.90 -3.71
C LYS A 40 16.45 4.19 -3.36
N LEU A 41 15.73 4.59 -2.30
CA LEU A 41 14.42 4.02 -1.95
C LEU A 41 13.40 4.23 -3.07
N GLU A 42 13.35 5.44 -3.66
CA GLU A 42 12.51 5.71 -4.84
C GLU A 42 12.91 4.83 -6.04
N GLY A 43 14.22 4.71 -6.30
CA GLY A 43 14.74 3.83 -7.34
C GLY A 43 14.38 2.36 -7.14
N ILE A 44 14.40 1.88 -5.88
CA ILE A 44 14.01 0.50 -5.54
C ILE A 44 12.51 0.30 -5.80
N ALA A 45 11.66 1.20 -5.34
CA ALA A 45 10.22 1.11 -5.59
C ALA A 45 9.90 1.06 -7.10
N ASN A 46 10.57 1.89 -7.90
CA ASN A 46 10.43 1.89 -9.36
C ASN A 46 10.96 0.59 -10.01
N GLU A 47 12.05 0.00 -9.50
CA GLU A 47 12.56 -1.30 -9.96
C GLU A 47 11.57 -2.43 -9.63
N MET A 48 10.98 -2.42 -8.44
CA MET A 48 9.90 -3.33 -8.03
C MET A 48 8.72 -3.27 -9.01
N GLN A 49 8.21 -2.07 -9.26
CA GLN A 49 7.07 -1.86 -10.15
C GLN A 49 7.38 -2.25 -11.60
N SER A 50 8.55 -1.91 -12.09
CA SER A 50 9.00 -2.31 -13.44
C SER A 50 9.08 -3.83 -13.58
N THR A 51 9.55 -4.52 -12.53
CA THR A 51 9.58 -5.99 -12.47
C THR A 51 8.17 -6.56 -12.48
N LEU A 52 7.27 -5.97 -11.66
CA LEU A 52 5.87 -6.37 -11.58
C LEU A 52 5.19 -6.33 -12.94
N PHE A 53 5.24 -5.19 -13.63
CA PHE A 53 4.61 -5.03 -14.94
C PHE A 53 5.17 -5.96 -16.02
N ARG A 54 6.49 -6.19 -16.02
CA ARG A 54 7.14 -7.04 -17.02
C ARG A 54 6.90 -8.53 -16.81
N SER A 55 6.70 -8.97 -15.56
CA SER A 55 6.51 -10.38 -15.22
C SER A 55 5.05 -10.78 -15.04
N SER A 56 4.11 -9.82 -15.02
CA SER A 56 2.68 -10.09 -14.90
C SER A 56 2.11 -10.80 -16.13
N PHE A 57 1.03 -11.53 -15.93
CA PHE A 57 0.35 -12.32 -16.95
C PHE A 57 -0.91 -11.63 -17.46
N SER A 58 -1.68 -10.98 -16.57
CA SER A 58 -2.93 -10.34 -16.96
C SER A 58 -2.72 -9.04 -17.72
N PRO A 59 -3.57 -8.73 -18.72
CA PRO A 59 -3.54 -7.45 -19.43
C PRO A 59 -3.81 -6.25 -18.51
N ILE A 60 -4.62 -6.42 -17.45
CA ILE A 60 -4.94 -5.35 -16.49
C ILE A 60 -3.65 -4.82 -15.85
N VAL A 61 -2.78 -5.72 -15.40
CA VAL A 61 -1.50 -5.32 -14.79
C VAL A 61 -0.49 -4.91 -15.85
N LYS A 62 -0.37 -5.69 -16.94
CA LYS A 62 0.69 -5.53 -17.94
C LYS A 62 0.50 -4.35 -18.87
N GLU A 63 -0.73 -4.06 -19.26
CA GLU A 63 -1.12 -3.02 -20.20
C GLU A 63 -1.86 -1.87 -19.52
N GLY A 64 -2.78 -2.19 -18.59
CA GLY A 64 -3.51 -1.20 -17.79
C GLY A 64 -2.68 -0.60 -16.67
N LEU A 65 -1.53 -1.21 -16.33
CA LEU A 65 -0.61 -0.78 -15.26
C LEU A 65 -1.29 -0.69 -13.87
N ASP A 66 -2.33 -1.51 -13.68
CA ASP A 66 -3.16 -1.50 -12.49
C ASP A 66 -2.50 -2.29 -11.35
N ALA A 67 -1.46 -1.70 -10.81
CA ALA A 67 -0.69 -2.25 -9.71
C ALA A 67 0.14 -1.17 -9.02
N SER A 68 0.61 -1.46 -7.82
CA SER A 68 1.53 -0.61 -7.07
C SER A 68 2.57 -1.41 -6.31
N ALA A 69 3.71 -0.78 -6.06
CA ALA A 69 4.81 -1.34 -5.28
C ALA A 69 5.36 -0.28 -4.33
N SER A 70 5.61 -0.66 -3.09
CA SER A 70 6.00 0.27 -2.03
C SER A 70 6.90 -0.39 -0.98
N LEU A 71 7.67 0.44 -0.29
CA LEU A 71 8.52 0.08 0.83
C LEU A 71 7.99 0.74 2.11
N PHE A 72 8.05 0.03 3.22
CA PHE A 72 7.50 0.48 4.50
C PHE A 72 8.50 0.30 5.64
N THR A 73 8.39 1.15 6.67
CA THR A 73 9.04 0.91 7.96
C THR A 73 8.41 -0.28 8.68
N ILE A 74 9.04 -0.72 9.77
CA ILE A 74 8.50 -1.75 10.65
C ILE A 74 7.18 -1.35 11.33
N ASP A 75 6.87 -0.06 11.36
CA ASP A 75 5.62 0.49 11.92
C ASP A 75 4.54 0.70 10.85
N GLY A 76 4.80 0.28 9.60
CA GLY A 76 3.86 0.41 8.48
C GLY A 76 3.75 1.83 7.91
N GLU A 77 4.77 2.68 8.08
CA GLU A 77 4.86 3.99 7.44
C GLU A 77 5.54 3.86 6.07
N THR A 78 5.01 4.52 5.04
CA THR A 78 5.57 4.45 3.69
C THR A 78 6.91 5.16 3.60
N LEU A 79 7.95 4.44 3.16
CA LEU A 79 9.29 4.98 2.87
C LEU A 79 9.42 5.45 1.42
N ALA A 80 8.91 4.67 0.50
CA ALA A 80 8.87 5.01 -0.92
C ALA A 80 7.75 4.22 -1.61
N GLN A 81 7.16 4.84 -2.60
CA GLN A 81 6.17 4.24 -3.49
C GLN A 81 6.53 4.55 -4.93
N ALA A 82 6.42 3.58 -5.81
CA ALA A 82 6.59 3.80 -7.24
C ALA A 82 5.45 4.65 -7.81
N ILE A 83 5.73 5.38 -8.88
CA ILE A 83 4.70 6.14 -9.59
C ILE A 83 3.75 5.15 -10.27
N ALA A 84 2.50 5.17 -9.82
CA ALA A 84 1.41 4.29 -10.28
C ALA A 84 0.18 5.11 -10.59
N LEU A 85 -0.96 4.43 -10.75
CA LEU A 85 -2.24 5.11 -10.86
C LEU A 85 -2.51 5.96 -9.61
N PRO A 86 -3.01 7.21 -9.75
CA PRO A 86 -3.16 8.13 -8.62
C PRO A 86 -4.01 7.59 -7.46
N PHE A 87 -5.03 6.78 -7.75
CA PHE A 87 -5.89 6.20 -6.70
C PHE A 87 -5.20 5.09 -5.89
N HIS A 88 -4.07 4.54 -6.35
CA HIS A 88 -3.27 3.60 -5.56
C HIS A 88 -2.36 4.29 -4.54
N LEU A 89 -2.33 5.63 -4.53
CA LEU A 89 -1.52 6.36 -3.56
C LEU A 89 -1.98 6.04 -2.14
N ALA A 90 -1.05 5.56 -1.32
CA ALA A 90 -1.28 5.20 0.08
C ALA A 90 -2.23 4.02 0.35
N THR A 91 -2.77 3.33 -0.66
CA THR A 91 -3.72 2.21 -0.46
C THR A 91 -3.12 1.01 0.26
N LEU A 92 -1.81 0.78 0.12
CA LEU A 92 -1.10 -0.28 0.84
C LEU A 92 -0.90 0.00 2.33
N ILE A 93 -0.97 1.25 2.78
CA ILE A 93 -0.71 1.62 4.19
C ILE A 93 -1.65 0.88 5.16
N PRO A 94 -2.99 0.95 5.01
CA PRO A 94 -3.90 0.26 5.91
C PRO A 94 -3.73 -1.26 5.86
N MET A 95 -3.41 -1.83 4.69
CA MET A 95 -3.21 -3.27 4.52
C MET A 95 -1.94 -3.75 5.26
N VAL A 96 -0.81 -3.04 5.10
CA VAL A 96 0.44 -3.36 5.82
C VAL A 96 0.24 -3.23 7.33
N ARG A 97 -0.42 -2.16 7.79
CA ARG A 97 -0.73 -1.99 9.22
C ARG A 97 -1.63 -3.09 9.76
N LYS A 98 -2.63 -3.53 8.98
CA LYS A 98 -3.51 -4.62 9.38
C LYS A 98 -2.76 -5.95 9.50
N ILE A 99 -1.81 -6.22 8.60
CA ILE A 99 -0.93 -7.39 8.70
C ILE A 99 -0.05 -7.32 9.94
N ILE A 100 0.53 -6.14 10.27
CA ILE A 100 1.34 -5.95 11.48
C ILE A 100 0.50 -6.11 12.75
N GLU A 101 -0.76 -5.69 12.74
CA GLU A 101 -1.70 -5.86 13.84
C GLU A 101 -2.05 -7.34 14.07
N GLU A 102 -2.32 -8.08 13.00
CA GLU A 102 -2.73 -9.48 13.05
C GLU A 102 -1.58 -10.43 13.38
N PHE A 103 -0.41 -10.17 12.78
CA PHE A 103 0.81 -10.94 12.98
C PHE A 103 1.85 -10.07 13.66
N LYS A 104 2.11 -10.30 14.94
CA LYS A 104 3.09 -9.52 15.70
C LYS A 104 4.48 -9.64 15.07
N LEU A 105 5.27 -8.56 15.17
CA LEU A 105 6.58 -8.48 14.54
C LEU A 105 7.55 -9.60 14.99
N ASP A 106 7.42 -10.06 16.22
CA ASP A 106 8.22 -11.16 16.80
C ASP A 106 7.76 -12.57 16.36
N GLU A 107 6.60 -12.68 15.71
CA GLU A 107 6.07 -13.91 15.13
C GLU A 107 6.38 -14.03 13.63
N MET A 108 7.03 -13.00 13.04
CA MET A 108 7.42 -12.99 11.63
C MET A 108 8.80 -13.58 11.45
N ASP A 109 8.96 -14.35 10.38
CA ASP A 109 10.23 -14.97 10.00
C ASP A 109 10.71 -14.50 8.61
N ASP A 110 12.01 -14.63 8.34
CA ASP A 110 12.55 -14.42 7.00
C ASP A 110 11.98 -15.47 6.02
N GLY A 111 11.53 -15.01 4.86
CA GLY A 111 10.84 -15.84 3.86
C GLY A 111 9.32 -15.94 4.06
N ASP A 112 8.76 -15.27 5.07
CA ASP A 112 7.31 -15.13 5.19
C ASP A 112 6.77 -14.22 4.09
N ILE A 113 5.56 -14.52 3.63
CA ILE A 113 4.78 -13.68 2.72
C ILE A 113 3.34 -13.65 3.24
N TYR A 114 2.80 -12.47 3.40
CA TYR A 114 1.43 -12.26 3.82
C TYR A 114 0.58 -11.83 2.63
N ILE A 115 -0.67 -12.26 2.59
CA ILE A 115 -1.65 -11.96 1.53
C ILE A 115 -2.94 -11.44 2.14
N MET A 116 -3.58 -10.46 1.51
CA MET A 116 -4.94 -10.03 1.84
C MET A 116 -5.57 -9.21 0.71
N ASN A 117 -6.92 -9.11 0.72
CA ASN A 117 -7.67 -8.21 -0.15
C ASN A 117 -8.92 -7.62 0.52
N ASP A 118 -9.27 -8.02 1.73
CA ASP A 118 -10.54 -7.67 2.36
C ASP A 118 -10.67 -6.15 2.59
N PRO A 119 -11.63 -5.45 1.95
CA PRO A 119 -11.82 -4.01 2.08
C PRO A 119 -12.25 -3.59 3.48
N TYR A 120 -12.92 -4.44 4.25
CA TYR A 120 -13.28 -4.15 5.65
C TYR A 120 -12.09 -4.30 6.62
N MET A 121 -10.98 -4.82 6.14
CA MET A 121 -9.73 -4.96 6.89
C MET A 121 -8.60 -4.05 6.35
N GLY A 122 -8.96 -3.04 5.57
CA GLY A 122 -7.99 -2.05 5.05
C GLY A 122 -7.67 -2.21 3.55
N GLY A 123 -8.26 -3.18 2.87
CA GLY A 123 -8.19 -3.30 1.40
C GLY A 123 -8.99 -2.22 0.69
N THR A 124 -8.87 -2.16 -0.62
CA THR A 124 -9.60 -1.25 -1.52
C THR A 124 -10.88 -1.90 -2.01
N HIS A 125 -10.75 -2.85 -2.91
CA HIS A 125 -11.81 -3.74 -3.37
C HIS A 125 -11.24 -5.15 -3.60
N LEU A 126 -12.11 -6.16 -3.74
CA LEU A 126 -11.64 -7.56 -3.72
C LEU A 126 -10.64 -7.94 -4.82
N PRO A 127 -10.70 -7.40 -6.07
CA PRO A 127 -9.67 -7.68 -7.06
C PRO A 127 -8.26 -7.24 -6.69
N ASP A 128 -8.10 -6.24 -5.81
CA ASP A 128 -6.81 -5.72 -5.38
C ASP A 128 -6.18 -6.59 -4.30
N ILE A 129 -5.39 -7.57 -4.71
CA ILE A 129 -4.68 -8.44 -3.77
C ILE A 129 -3.33 -7.82 -3.43
N ALA A 130 -3.07 -7.62 -2.13
CA ALA A 130 -1.78 -7.21 -1.61
C ALA A 130 -0.96 -8.40 -1.15
N LEU A 131 0.34 -8.37 -1.46
CA LEU A 131 1.37 -9.18 -0.84
C LEU A 131 2.32 -8.29 -0.03
N VAL A 132 2.65 -8.73 1.17
CA VAL A 132 3.56 -8.03 2.08
C VAL A 132 4.64 -9.00 2.54
N VAL A 133 5.90 -8.60 2.36
CA VAL A 133 7.09 -9.39 2.68
C VAL A 133 7.90 -8.67 3.74
N PRO A 134 8.10 -9.25 4.92
CA PRO A 134 9.01 -8.73 5.92
C PRO A 134 10.47 -8.83 5.44
N VAL A 135 11.22 -7.78 5.64
CA VAL A 135 12.63 -7.69 5.21
C VAL A 135 13.53 -7.85 6.42
N PHE A 136 14.24 -8.98 6.46
CA PHE A 136 15.20 -9.29 7.52
C PHE A 136 16.64 -9.06 7.05
N SER A 137 17.47 -8.51 7.91
CA SER A 137 18.91 -8.44 7.73
C SER A 137 19.60 -8.72 9.06
N GLY A 138 20.61 -9.59 9.04
CA GLY A 138 21.29 -10.02 10.27
C GLY A 138 20.36 -10.63 11.32
N GLY A 139 19.26 -11.26 10.90
CA GLY A 139 18.23 -11.85 11.77
C GLY A 139 17.30 -10.84 12.44
N LYS A 140 17.33 -9.57 12.02
CA LYS A 140 16.45 -8.51 12.54
C LYS A 140 15.51 -8.03 11.42
N LEU A 141 14.24 -7.81 11.76
CA LEU A 141 13.29 -7.14 10.89
C LEU A 141 13.67 -5.67 10.75
N ILE A 142 13.82 -5.19 9.52
CA ILE A 142 14.27 -3.82 9.23
C ILE A 142 13.22 -2.99 8.46
N ALA A 143 12.35 -3.64 7.68
CA ALA A 143 11.37 -2.97 6.83
C ALA A 143 10.34 -3.98 6.29
N PHE A 144 9.38 -3.49 5.49
CA PHE A 144 8.51 -4.32 4.65
C PHE A 144 8.61 -3.91 3.20
N SER A 145 8.50 -4.90 2.31
CA SER A 145 8.35 -4.73 0.87
C SER A 145 6.96 -5.22 0.49
N ALA A 146 6.17 -4.40 -0.21
CA ALA A 146 4.80 -4.75 -0.54
C ALA A 146 4.46 -4.43 -1.99
N ALA A 147 3.57 -5.24 -2.56
CA ALA A 147 3.01 -5.03 -3.89
C ALA A 147 1.52 -5.36 -3.90
N MET A 148 0.74 -4.59 -4.65
CA MET A 148 -0.68 -4.81 -4.88
C MET A 148 -0.95 -4.84 -6.38
N THR A 149 -1.79 -5.74 -6.83
CA THR A 149 -2.25 -5.82 -8.21
C THR A 149 -3.76 -6.03 -8.25
N HIS A 150 -4.41 -5.39 -9.23
CA HIS A 150 -5.76 -5.72 -9.62
C HIS A 150 -5.75 -7.06 -10.39
N HIS A 151 -6.19 -8.14 -9.76
CA HIS A 151 -6.31 -9.44 -10.40
C HIS A 151 -7.49 -9.47 -11.37
N GLN A 152 -7.27 -10.00 -12.56
CA GLN A 152 -8.26 -10.00 -13.64
C GLN A 152 -9.56 -10.75 -13.29
N ASP A 153 -9.49 -11.76 -12.44
CA ASP A 153 -10.64 -12.52 -11.95
C ASP A 153 -10.32 -13.14 -10.59
N ILE A 154 -11.19 -12.88 -9.64
CA ILE A 154 -11.13 -13.46 -8.28
C ILE A 154 -12.43 -14.19 -7.92
N GLY A 155 -13.17 -14.68 -8.92
CA GLY A 155 -14.45 -15.34 -8.72
C GLY A 155 -15.63 -14.37 -8.70
N GLY A 156 -16.61 -14.65 -7.86
CA GLY A 156 -17.84 -13.85 -7.79
C GLY A 156 -18.86 -14.16 -8.90
N MET A 157 -19.92 -13.37 -8.95
CA MET A 157 -21.06 -13.63 -9.83
C MET A 157 -20.82 -13.29 -11.30
N SER A 158 -19.86 -12.41 -11.59
CA SER A 158 -19.53 -11.95 -12.94
C SER A 158 -18.09 -12.28 -13.33
N PRO A 159 -17.81 -12.68 -14.59
CA PRO A 159 -16.45 -12.73 -15.10
C PRO A 159 -15.78 -11.37 -14.99
N GLY A 160 -14.49 -11.35 -14.58
CA GLY A 160 -13.75 -10.12 -14.31
C GLY A 160 -14.00 -9.54 -12.92
N SER A 161 -14.85 -10.14 -12.11
CA SER A 161 -15.05 -9.82 -10.67
C SER A 161 -15.41 -8.36 -10.37
N VAL A 162 -16.03 -7.65 -11.30
CA VAL A 162 -16.57 -6.29 -11.14
C VAL A 162 -18.05 -6.25 -11.53
N PRO A 163 -18.94 -6.88 -10.74
CA PRO A 163 -20.36 -6.89 -11.02
C PRO A 163 -20.99 -5.52 -10.69
N THR A 164 -21.67 -4.91 -11.66
CA THR A 164 -22.33 -3.60 -11.48
C THR A 164 -23.65 -3.70 -10.70
N ASN A 165 -24.18 -4.91 -10.51
CA ASN A 165 -25.44 -5.19 -9.84
C ASN A 165 -25.29 -6.04 -8.58
N ALA A 166 -24.10 -6.10 -7.98
CA ALA A 166 -23.88 -6.77 -6.70
C ALA A 166 -24.61 -6.02 -5.58
N THR A 167 -25.25 -6.78 -4.69
CA THR A 167 -25.96 -6.28 -3.51
C THR A 167 -25.26 -6.68 -2.21
N GLU A 168 -24.30 -7.58 -2.30
CA GLU A 168 -23.49 -8.03 -1.17
C GLU A 168 -22.08 -8.42 -1.65
N ILE A 169 -21.08 -8.27 -0.78
CA ILE A 169 -19.67 -8.48 -1.12
C ILE A 169 -19.35 -9.91 -1.57
N PHE A 170 -20.10 -10.90 -1.14
CA PHE A 170 -19.92 -12.31 -1.55
C PHE A 170 -20.18 -12.55 -3.03
N GLN A 171 -20.89 -11.66 -3.69
CA GLN A 171 -21.14 -11.68 -5.14
C GLN A 171 -19.96 -11.13 -5.94
N GLU A 172 -19.05 -10.38 -5.29
CA GLU A 172 -17.92 -9.70 -5.97
C GLU A 172 -16.70 -10.62 -6.12
N GLY A 173 -16.50 -11.58 -5.23
CA GLY A 173 -15.39 -12.50 -5.33
C GLY A 173 -14.93 -13.08 -3.99
N ILE A 174 -13.77 -13.71 -4.01
CA ILE A 174 -13.19 -14.32 -2.82
C ILE A 174 -12.61 -13.24 -1.88
N ARG A 175 -13.01 -13.28 -0.61
CA ARG A 175 -12.46 -12.44 0.46
C ARG A 175 -11.29 -13.15 1.12
N ILE A 176 -10.15 -12.49 1.15
CA ILE A 176 -8.92 -12.99 1.74
C ILE A 176 -8.56 -12.09 2.92
N PRO A 177 -8.82 -12.52 4.18
CA PRO A 177 -8.33 -11.80 5.35
C PRO A 177 -6.80 -11.85 5.38
N PRO A 178 -6.13 -11.13 6.31
CA PRO A 178 -4.69 -11.30 6.49
C PRO A 178 -4.32 -12.75 6.74
N LEU A 179 -3.59 -13.36 5.80
CA LEU A 179 -3.15 -14.77 5.87
C LEU A 179 -1.67 -14.87 5.56
N LYS A 180 -1.01 -15.90 6.12
CA LYS A 180 0.36 -16.25 5.76
C LYS A 180 0.33 -17.12 4.50
N TYR A 181 0.72 -16.53 3.35
CA TYR A 181 0.81 -17.18 2.05
C TYR A 181 2.07 -18.07 1.94
N SER A 182 3.19 -17.59 2.52
CA SER A 182 4.42 -18.37 2.66
C SER A 182 4.91 -18.31 4.10
N SER A 183 5.44 -19.40 4.59
CA SER A 183 6.11 -19.49 5.89
C SER A 183 7.54 -19.97 5.71
N LYS A 184 8.52 -19.12 6.07
CA LYS A 184 9.97 -19.43 5.96
C LYS A 184 10.36 -19.89 4.56
N GLY A 185 9.80 -19.28 3.53
CA GLY A 185 10.05 -19.61 2.13
C GLY A 185 9.24 -20.80 1.58
N ILE A 186 8.37 -21.42 2.39
CA ILE A 186 7.51 -22.53 1.96
C ILE A 186 6.09 -22.01 1.72
N ILE A 187 5.66 -22.05 0.46
CA ILE A 187 4.31 -21.61 0.07
C ILE A 187 3.26 -22.55 0.69
N ASN A 188 2.17 -21.96 1.18
CA ASN A 188 0.99 -22.69 1.63
C ASN A 188 0.21 -23.24 0.43
N ASP A 189 0.56 -24.46 0.03
CA ASP A 189 -0.02 -25.14 -1.13
C ASP A 189 -1.54 -25.34 -1.01
N THR A 190 -2.06 -25.53 0.22
CA THR A 190 -3.49 -25.65 0.46
C THR A 190 -4.21 -24.33 0.16
N LEU A 191 -3.68 -23.21 0.62
CA LEU A 191 -4.23 -21.90 0.33
C LEU A 191 -4.16 -21.58 -1.17
N LEU A 192 -3.02 -21.85 -1.82
CA LEU A 192 -2.88 -21.62 -3.26
C LEU A 192 -3.88 -22.47 -4.07
N LYS A 193 -4.08 -23.74 -3.73
CA LYS A 193 -5.07 -24.60 -4.39
C LYS A 193 -6.50 -24.07 -4.19
N LEU A 194 -6.82 -23.62 -2.97
CA LEU A 194 -8.12 -23.03 -2.68
C LEU A 194 -8.37 -21.77 -3.54
N LEU A 195 -7.41 -20.86 -3.59
CA LEU A 195 -7.50 -19.65 -4.38
C LEU A 195 -7.68 -19.96 -5.87
N LYS A 196 -6.84 -20.83 -6.43
CA LYS A 196 -6.91 -21.24 -7.86
C LYS A 196 -8.22 -21.90 -8.23
N LEU A 197 -8.85 -22.64 -7.32
CA LEU A 197 -10.14 -23.29 -7.57
C LEU A 197 -11.30 -22.30 -7.65
N ASN A 198 -11.18 -21.13 -7.01
CA ASN A 198 -12.24 -20.14 -6.90
C ASN A 198 -12.14 -19.01 -7.93
N VAL A 199 -11.17 -19.04 -8.83
CA VAL A 199 -10.97 -18.06 -9.91
C VAL A 199 -11.15 -18.74 -11.28
N ARG A 200 -11.62 -17.97 -12.28
CA ARG A 200 -11.86 -18.50 -13.64
C ARG A 200 -10.58 -18.64 -14.46
N LEU A 201 -9.55 -17.87 -14.13
CA LEU A 201 -8.28 -17.81 -14.85
C LEU A 201 -7.09 -18.18 -13.92
N PRO A 202 -7.01 -19.44 -13.44
CA PRO A 202 -6.06 -19.83 -12.38
C PRO A 202 -4.59 -19.65 -12.75
N ASP A 203 -4.24 -19.77 -14.03
CA ASP A 203 -2.84 -19.60 -14.48
C ASP A 203 -2.44 -18.13 -14.54
N SER A 204 -3.35 -17.25 -14.99
CA SER A 204 -3.15 -15.79 -14.94
C SER A 204 -3.05 -15.30 -13.50
N PHE A 205 -3.97 -15.76 -12.64
CA PHE A 205 -3.97 -15.47 -11.21
C PHE A 205 -2.65 -15.83 -10.54
N GLN A 206 -2.16 -17.06 -10.75
CA GLN A 206 -0.88 -17.50 -10.20
C GLN A 206 0.29 -16.75 -10.82
N GLY A 207 0.22 -16.42 -12.11
CA GLY A 207 1.24 -15.64 -12.81
C GLY A 207 1.40 -14.24 -12.19
N ASP A 208 0.29 -13.56 -11.91
CA ASP A 208 0.31 -12.23 -11.28
C ASP A 208 0.77 -12.29 -9.83
N LEU A 209 0.37 -13.30 -9.03
CA LEU A 209 0.94 -13.53 -7.70
C LEU A 209 2.46 -13.74 -7.74
N ASN A 210 2.95 -14.52 -8.68
CA ASN A 210 4.39 -14.74 -8.84
C ASN A 210 5.13 -13.43 -9.22
N ALA A 211 4.50 -12.58 -10.03
CA ALA A 211 5.03 -11.27 -10.39
C ALA A 211 5.10 -10.34 -9.16
N GLN A 212 4.09 -10.36 -8.30
CA GLN A 212 4.10 -9.61 -7.03
C GLN A 212 5.22 -10.12 -6.10
N ILE A 213 5.39 -11.44 -5.97
CA ILE A 213 6.47 -12.04 -5.18
C ILE A 213 7.83 -11.60 -5.72
N ALA A 214 8.02 -11.63 -7.05
CA ALA A 214 9.27 -11.19 -7.67
C ALA A 214 9.55 -9.71 -7.41
N ALA A 215 8.54 -8.85 -7.49
CA ALA A 215 8.66 -7.43 -7.16
C ALA A 215 9.04 -7.21 -5.69
N CYS A 216 8.36 -7.87 -4.76
CA CYS A 216 8.66 -7.78 -3.33
C CYS A 216 10.07 -8.30 -3.02
N GLU A 217 10.53 -9.35 -3.70
CA GLU A 217 11.88 -9.90 -3.53
C GLU A 217 12.97 -8.93 -4.03
N ILE A 218 12.71 -8.14 -5.09
CA ILE A 218 13.57 -7.03 -5.50
C ILE A 218 13.69 -6.02 -4.35
N GLY A 219 12.55 -5.59 -3.79
CA GLY A 219 12.53 -4.66 -2.66
C GLY A 219 13.33 -5.18 -1.47
N ARG A 220 13.09 -6.45 -1.08
CA ARG A 220 13.81 -7.12 0.00
C ARG A 220 15.32 -7.10 -0.22
N ARG A 221 15.79 -7.58 -1.36
CA ARG A 221 17.24 -7.65 -1.67
C ARG A 221 17.89 -6.26 -1.66
N ARG A 222 17.26 -5.28 -2.30
CA ARG A 222 17.80 -3.92 -2.39
C ARG A 222 17.83 -3.21 -1.04
N LEU A 223 16.85 -3.46 -0.15
CA LEU A 223 16.88 -2.95 1.22
C LEU A 223 18.02 -3.58 2.04
N CYS A 224 18.25 -4.89 1.88
CA CYS A 224 19.41 -5.55 2.47
C CYS A 224 20.74 -4.98 1.93
N ASP A 225 20.84 -4.67 0.63
CA ASP A 225 22.01 -4.01 0.05
C ASP A 225 22.25 -2.62 0.68
N LEU A 226 21.19 -1.86 0.95
CA LEU A 226 21.29 -0.57 1.65
C LEU A 226 21.75 -0.76 3.10
N GLU A 227 21.19 -1.74 3.80
CA GLU A 227 21.58 -2.04 5.19
C GLU A 227 23.03 -2.46 5.27
N ASN A 228 23.49 -3.36 4.41
CA ASN A 228 24.89 -3.78 4.34
C ASN A 228 25.86 -2.61 4.10
N ARG A 229 25.40 -1.55 3.38
CA ARG A 229 26.22 -0.39 3.06
C ARG A 229 26.25 0.65 4.17
N TYR A 230 25.11 0.92 4.81
CA TYR A 230 24.94 2.05 5.72
C TYR A 230 24.76 1.63 7.19
N GLY A 231 24.43 0.38 7.44
CA GLY A 231 24.09 -0.16 8.76
C GLY A 231 22.65 0.16 9.18
N VAL A 232 22.08 -0.74 9.99
CA VAL A 232 20.67 -0.70 10.39
C VAL A 232 20.31 0.57 11.16
N GLU A 233 21.17 1.02 12.08
CA GLU A 233 20.89 2.19 12.92
C GLU A 233 20.93 3.50 12.11
N THR A 234 21.85 3.59 11.14
CA THR A 234 21.91 4.73 10.21
C THR A 234 20.64 4.78 9.34
N LEU A 235 20.19 3.63 8.80
CA LEU A 235 18.96 3.58 7.99
C LEU A 235 17.73 3.95 8.82
N LYS A 236 17.58 3.44 10.03
CA LYS A 236 16.47 3.81 10.92
C LYS A 236 16.43 5.32 11.21
N SER A 237 17.60 5.93 11.49
CA SER A 237 17.69 7.37 11.67
C SER A 237 17.25 8.12 10.40
N ILE A 238 17.75 7.69 9.22
CA ILE A 238 17.38 8.30 7.94
C ILE A 238 15.89 8.14 7.66
N PHE A 239 15.29 6.98 7.88
CA PHE A 239 13.85 6.75 7.68
C PHE A 239 13.01 7.69 8.55
N SER A 240 13.37 7.84 9.83
CA SER A 240 12.73 8.79 10.73
C SER A 240 12.88 10.24 10.24
N ASP A 241 14.08 10.64 9.80
CA ASP A 241 14.34 11.98 9.27
C ASP A 241 13.52 12.27 8.00
N LEU A 242 13.40 11.30 7.08
CA LEU A 242 12.60 11.43 5.86
C LEU A 242 11.11 11.62 6.16
N LEU A 243 10.56 10.84 7.08
CA LEU A 243 9.16 10.95 7.51
C LEU A 243 8.89 12.30 8.20
N ASN A 244 9.76 12.72 9.13
CA ASN A 244 9.65 14.00 9.83
C ASN A 244 9.75 15.19 8.84
N ARG A 245 10.64 15.09 7.85
CA ARG A 245 10.78 16.11 6.81
C ARG A 245 9.54 16.19 5.93
N SER A 246 8.99 15.05 5.53
CA SER A 246 7.74 14.98 4.76
C SER A 246 6.57 15.61 5.52
N GLU A 247 6.43 15.28 6.81
CA GLU A 247 5.42 15.89 7.67
C GLU A 247 5.59 17.42 7.75
N LEU A 248 6.82 17.90 7.99
CA LEU A 248 7.11 19.33 8.06
C LEU A 248 6.76 20.05 6.76
N MET A 249 7.15 19.51 5.62
CA MET A 249 6.85 20.09 4.31
C MET A 249 5.34 20.13 4.05
N THR A 250 4.61 19.07 4.39
CA THR A 250 3.16 19.01 4.27
C THR A 250 2.48 20.05 5.17
N ARG A 251 2.91 20.17 6.42
CA ARG A 251 2.39 21.19 7.33
C ARG A 251 2.65 22.63 6.83
N GLN A 252 3.84 22.88 6.28
CA GLN A 252 4.17 24.17 5.68
C GLN A 252 3.28 24.46 4.47
N ALA A 253 3.06 23.49 3.58
CA ALA A 253 2.16 23.65 2.44
C ALA A 253 0.72 23.95 2.88
N ILE A 254 0.21 23.25 3.89
CA ILE A 254 -1.13 23.51 4.45
C ILE A 254 -1.22 24.93 5.03
N GLN A 255 -0.17 25.43 5.67
CA GLN A 255 -0.13 26.81 6.22
C GLN A 255 -0.20 27.90 5.15
N THR A 256 0.11 27.59 3.90
CA THR A 256 -0.04 28.56 2.79
C THR A 256 -1.48 28.69 2.29
N LEU A 257 -2.36 27.76 2.66
CA LEU A 257 -3.76 27.82 2.29
C LEU A 257 -4.47 28.94 3.10
N PRO A 258 -5.33 29.75 2.46
CA PRO A 258 -6.06 30.78 3.18
C PRO A 258 -7.02 30.16 4.20
N ASP A 259 -7.15 30.81 5.36
CA ASP A 259 -8.14 30.43 6.37
C ASP A 259 -9.56 30.67 5.83
N GLY A 260 -10.47 29.75 6.14
CA GLY A 260 -11.87 29.87 5.74
C GLY A 260 -12.52 28.55 5.36
N SER A 261 -13.75 28.65 4.88
CA SER A 261 -14.46 27.49 4.29
C SER A 261 -14.30 27.57 2.78
N HIS A 262 -13.76 26.50 2.21
CA HIS A 262 -13.63 26.32 0.77
C HIS A 262 -14.58 25.20 0.35
N SER A 263 -15.39 25.46 -0.68
CA SER A 263 -16.27 24.44 -1.27
C SER A 263 -15.95 24.30 -2.76
N TYR A 264 -15.93 23.08 -3.21
CA TYR A 264 -15.81 22.71 -4.61
C TYR A 264 -16.87 21.68 -4.91
N VAL A 265 -17.52 21.80 -6.07
CA VAL A 265 -18.52 20.83 -6.56
C VAL A 265 -18.03 20.34 -7.89
N ASP A 266 -17.95 19.04 -8.02
CA ASP A 266 -17.64 18.36 -9.25
C ASP A 266 -18.67 17.26 -9.50
N TYR A 267 -18.81 16.86 -10.76
CA TYR A 267 -19.80 15.86 -11.18
C TYR A 267 -19.08 14.75 -11.92
N LEU A 268 -19.47 13.52 -11.64
CA LEU A 268 -19.14 12.39 -12.49
C LEU A 268 -20.14 12.30 -13.64
N ASP A 269 -19.74 11.67 -14.74
CA ASP A 269 -20.65 11.30 -15.81
C ASP A 269 -21.81 10.47 -15.21
N ASN A 270 -23.03 10.83 -15.58
CA ASN A 270 -24.20 10.13 -15.08
C ASN A 270 -24.33 8.72 -15.69
N ASP A 271 -25.13 7.89 -15.04
CA ASP A 271 -25.47 6.54 -15.51
C ASP A 271 -26.50 6.52 -16.66
N GLY A 272 -26.92 7.69 -17.18
CA GLY A 272 -27.97 7.87 -18.18
C GLY A 272 -29.36 7.91 -17.57
N ILE A 273 -29.51 7.79 -16.27
CA ILE A 273 -30.79 7.78 -15.54
C ILE A 273 -30.95 9.03 -14.69
N ASP A 274 -29.89 9.38 -13.92
CA ASP A 274 -29.87 10.54 -13.04
C ASP A 274 -28.83 11.57 -13.53
N LEU A 275 -29.32 12.74 -13.95
CA LEU A 275 -28.47 13.80 -14.49
C LEU A 275 -27.70 14.58 -13.39
N ASP A 276 -28.06 14.43 -12.13
CA ASP A 276 -27.55 15.19 -10.99
C ASP A 276 -26.67 14.33 -10.04
N LEU A 277 -26.08 13.23 -10.54
CA LEU A 277 -25.17 12.40 -9.76
C LEU A 277 -23.97 13.24 -9.30
N SER A 278 -23.89 13.48 -7.98
CA SER A 278 -22.73 14.13 -7.36
C SER A 278 -21.76 13.09 -6.76
N LEU A 279 -20.50 13.43 -6.69
CA LEU A 279 -19.48 12.62 -6.01
C LEU A 279 -19.87 12.22 -4.57
N ILE A 280 -20.71 13.01 -3.90
CA ILE A 280 -21.21 12.71 -2.56
C ILE A 280 -22.15 11.50 -2.54
N HIS A 281 -22.94 11.30 -3.57
CA HIS A 281 -23.84 10.15 -3.69
C HIS A 281 -23.08 8.84 -4.00
N ILE A 282 -21.93 8.94 -4.65
CA ILE A 282 -21.08 7.80 -5.00
C ILE A 282 -20.10 7.47 -3.87
N SER A 283 -19.66 8.47 -3.09
CA SER A 283 -18.66 8.31 -2.03
C SER A 283 -19.22 8.02 -0.65
N GLU A 284 -20.53 7.97 -0.44
CA GLU A 284 -21.07 7.37 0.77
C GLU A 284 -20.98 5.84 0.63
N PRO A 285 -20.01 5.19 1.25
CA PRO A 285 -20.02 3.74 1.31
C PRO A 285 -21.31 3.34 2.02
N THR A 286 -22.06 2.46 1.41
CA THR A 286 -23.12 1.75 2.12
C THR A 286 -22.51 1.24 3.39
N ARG A 287 -22.86 1.88 4.53
CA ARG A 287 -22.31 1.51 5.83
C ARG A 287 -22.61 0.05 6.02
N PRO A 288 -21.61 -0.79 6.34
CA PRO A 288 -21.92 -2.15 6.74
C PRO A 288 -22.74 -2.05 8.03
N TYR A 289 -23.90 -2.62 8.02
CA TYR A 289 -24.73 -2.80 9.21
C TYR A 289 -24.15 -3.89 10.08
#